data_466c8e7a6d960f6b0595db5475e9b061
#
_entry.id   466c8e7a6d960f6b0595db5475e9b061
#
_cell.length_a   1.000
_cell.length_b   1.000
_cell.length_c   1.000
_cell.angle_alpha   90.00
_cell.angle_beta   90.00
_cell.angle_gamma   90.00
#
_symmetry.space_group_name_H-M   'P 1'
#
loop_
_entity.id
_entity.type
_entity.pdbx_description
1 polymer ?
#
loop_
_entity_poly.entity_id
_entity_poly.type
_entity_poly.pdbx_seq_one_letter_code
_entity_poly.pdbx_strand_id
1 'polypeptide(L)'
;KKKAEKADAPAEEAAAPADATALIGRYAGSTDFDPDTCTDFITGDNFVTNFGELAGLNVNWKDLKCAVVVKTLANESWTNIAGGIKTFLEENGVGTVDLVAPDSESDAEQQQSLVDALLIKDYDIIFLSPQADTTLDAQCKEAHEAGIIVVNAFDSTMQEADVYAGNISLDTGRLAAKYICETWCGGEGKVAVVEGLAGAYSSINRTAGYLEKCAEYEGIEVVADVVGNWDRQTAMDQATTVINQYPDLKAIYCCNDTMALGVIEAVKEAGKLGEICVIGSDGVEAAMDSINAGELTGTIDLNLYAGGRMAAEAGMRLFAGQELPRVIQIPQLVITKDNTNEHVGYTAE
;
A
#
# COMPACT_ATOMS: atom_id res chain seq x y z
N LYS A 1 -2.04 -25.77 22.70
CA LYS A 1 -0.71 -25.79 22.07
C LYS A 1 -0.77 -26.76 20.89
N LYS A 2 -1.33 -26.36 19.77
CA LYS A 2 -1.11 -27.01 18.49
C LYS A 2 0.10 -26.31 17.87
N LYS A 3 1.32 -26.80 18.12
CA LYS A 3 2.38 -26.66 17.13
C LYS A 3 1.82 -27.32 15.88
N ALA A 4 1.71 -26.56 14.80
CA ALA A 4 1.64 -27.20 13.50
C ALA A 4 2.82 -28.19 13.48
N GLU A 5 2.55 -29.48 13.39
CA GLU A 5 3.57 -30.43 13.00
C GLU A 5 4.09 -29.90 11.68
N LYS A 6 5.36 -29.50 11.65
CA LYS A 6 6.06 -29.23 10.41
C LYS A 6 5.70 -30.39 9.49
N ALA A 7 4.94 -30.12 8.45
CA ALA A 7 4.71 -31.12 7.43
C ALA A 7 6.10 -31.57 6.98
N ASP A 8 6.43 -32.82 7.22
CA ASP A 8 7.66 -33.43 6.70
C ASP A 8 7.59 -33.28 5.17
N ALA A 9 8.31 -32.31 4.67
CA ALA A 9 8.43 -32.08 3.27
C ALA A 9 9.24 -33.20 2.63
N PRO A 10 8.66 -33.87 1.69
CA PRO A 10 9.36 -34.21 0.47
C PRO A 10 8.56 -33.70 -0.72
N ALA A 11 8.44 -32.45 -0.90
CA ALA A 11 8.26 -31.92 -2.22
C ALA A 11 9.64 -31.71 -2.80
N GLU A 12 9.90 -32.18 -4.01
CA GLU A 12 10.96 -31.66 -4.83
C GLU A 12 10.88 -30.14 -4.71
N GLU A 13 11.86 -29.55 -4.05
CA GLU A 13 12.04 -28.11 -3.95
C GLU A 13 11.89 -27.54 -5.34
N ALA A 14 10.84 -26.80 -5.60
CA ALA A 14 10.84 -25.90 -6.72
C ALA A 14 12.00 -24.93 -6.42
N ALA A 15 13.13 -25.14 -7.08
CA ALA A 15 14.35 -24.42 -6.84
C ALA A 15 14.06 -22.94 -7.06
N ALA A 16 14.14 -22.14 -5.99
CA ALA A 16 14.15 -20.70 -6.13
C ALA A 16 15.25 -20.30 -7.12
N PRO A 17 15.04 -19.31 -7.99
CA PRO A 17 16.07 -18.79 -8.86
C PRO A 17 17.30 -18.42 -8.03
N ALA A 18 18.49 -18.55 -8.58
CA ALA A 18 19.75 -18.30 -7.88
C ALA A 18 19.78 -16.92 -7.18
N ASP A 19 19.13 -15.92 -7.78
CA ASP A 19 19.04 -14.56 -7.25
C ASP A 19 18.10 -14.45 -6.06
N ALA A 20 16.98 -15.17 -6.06
CA ALA A 20 16.05 -15.23 -4.93
C ALA A 20 16.64 -15.98 -3.74
N THR A 21 17.43 -17.02 -3.99
CA THR A 21 18.13 -17.79 -2.95
C THR A 21 19.14 -16.93 -2.19
N ALA A 22 19.76 -15.94 -2.84
CA ALA A 22 20.68 -15.00 -2.20
C ALA A 22 19.96 -14.00 -1.26
N LEU A 23 18.67 -13.76 -1.49
CA LEU A 23 17.82 -12.89 -0.67
C LEU A 23 17.18 -13.65 0.50
N ILE A 24 16.91 -14.93 0.32
CA ILE A 24 16.38 -15.84 1.35
C ILE A 24 17.46 -16.04 2.42
N GLY A 25 17.11 -15.82 3.67
CA GLY A 25 18.03 -16.10 4.79
C GLY A 25 18.69 -14.87 5.44
N ARG A 26 18.50 -13.65 4.90
CA ARG A 26 19.03 -12.44 5.53
C ARG A 26 18.14 -11.89 6.64
N TYR A 27 16.99 -12.48 6.81
CA TYR A 27 15.93 -11.92 7.62
C TYR A 27 15.88 -12.36 9.05
N ALA A 28 16.50 -13.47 9.37
CA ALA A 28 16.42 -14.04 10.71
C ALA A 28 16.96 -13.04 11.74
N GLY A 29 16.08 -12.26 12.32
CA GLY A 29 16.37 -11.42 13.46
C GLY A 29 16.69 -9.94 13.21
N SER A 30 16.41 -9.38 12.02
CA SER A 30 16.51 -7.93 11.83
C SER A 30 15.34 -7.24 12.56
N THR A 31 15.66 -6.41 13.55
CA THR A 31 14.70 -5.53 14.24
C THR A 31 14.61 -4.15 13.58
N ASP A 32 15.50 -3.84 12.63
CA ASP A 32 15.61 -2.52 11.98
C ASP A 32 15.05 -2.60 10.56
N PHE A 33 13.84 -3.15 10.44
CA PHE A 33 13.16 -3.26 9.16
C PHE A 33 12.47 -1.94 8.80
N ASP A 34 12.83 -1.38 7.65
CA ASP A 34 12.18 -0.25 7.01
C ASP A 34 12.07 -0.55 5.50
N PRO A 35 10.87 -0.67 4.94
CA PRO A 35 10.69 -0.99 3.52
C PRO A 35 11.26 0.07 2.60
N ASP A 36 11.36 1.34 3.02
CA ASP A 36 11.90 2.42 2.20
C ASP A 36 13.43 2.34 2.06
N THR A 37 14.09 1.67 2.99
CA THR A 37 15.56 1.51 3.00
C THR A 37 16.02 0.07 2.88
N CYS A 38 15.14 -0.90 3.03
CA CYS A 38 15.46 -2.32 2.94
C CYS A 38 15.88 -2.71 1.53
N THR A 39 17.03 -3.35 1.39
CA THR A 39 17.53 -3.88 0.12
C THR A 39 17.18 -5.35 -0.11
N ASP A 40 16.66 -6.01 0.91
CA ASP A 40 16.27 -7.41 0.87
C ASP A 40 14.80 -7.55 0.47
N PHE A 41 14.54 -7.43 -0.81
CA PHE A 41 13.19 -7.51 -1.34
C PHE A 41 13.12 -8.28 -2.65
N ILE A 42 11.92 -8.69 -3.02
CA ILE A 42 11.58 -9.23 -4.34
C ILE A 42 10.46 -8.39 -4.94
N THR A 43 10.50 -8.16 -6.24
CA THR A 43 9.40 -7.51 -6.95
C THR A 43 8.23 -8.48 -7.10
N GLY A 44 7.02 -8.01 -6.84
CA GLY A 44 5.82 -8.82 -6.92
C GLY A 44 5.52 -9.41 -8.30
N ASP A 45 5.98 -8.77 -9.38
CA ASP A 45 5.74 -9.20 -10.78
C ASP A 45 6.12 -10.65 -11.06
N ASN A 46 7.14 -11.17 -10.40
CA ASN A 46 7.64 -12.52 -10.61
C ASN A 46 7.62 -13.38 -9.33
N PHE A 47 6.86 -12.98 -8.32
CA PHE A 47 6.82 -13.67 -7.04
C PHE A 47 6.39 -15.13 -7.18
N VAL A 48 5.27 -15.39 -7.85
CA VAL A 48 4.77 -16.75 -8.13
C VAL A 48 5.79 -17.55 -8.94
N THR A 49 6.37 -16.94 -9.98
CA THR A 49 7.36 -17.59 -10.85
C THR A 49 8.64 -17.96 -10.07
N ASN A 50 9.07 -17.08 -9.16
CA ASN A 50 10.29 -17.30 -8.38
C ASN A 50 10.16 -18.39 -7.32
N PHE A 51 8.96 -18.59 -6.77
CA PHE A 51 8.73 -19.51 -5.66
C PHE A 51 7.90 -20.75 -6.03
N GLY A 52 7.56 -20.93 -7.30
CA GLY A 52 6.79 -22.05 -7.81
C GLY A 52 5.30 -21.94 -7.50
N GLU A 53 4.54 -22.93 -7.93
CA GLU A 53 3.08 -22.95 -7.74
C GLU A 53 2.68 -23.35 -6.32
N LEU A 54 1.64 -22.72 -5.76
CA LEU A 54 1.06 -23.10 -4.46
C LEU A 54 0.53 -24.53 -4.46
N ALA A 55 0.01 -25.01 -5.60
CA ALA A 55 -0.48 -26.38 -5.77
C ALA A 55 0.62 -27.44 -5.56
N GLY A 56 1.91 -27.08 -5.72
CA GLY A 56 3.04 -27.95 -5.43
C GLY A 56 3.38 -28.09 -3.94
N LEU A 57 2.78 -27.27 -3.08
CA LEU A 57 3.02 -27.30 -1.66
C LEU A 57 2.09 -28.32 -0.97
N ASN A 58 2.65 -29.12 -0.06
CA ASN A 58 1.91 -30.16 0.64
C ASN A 58 1.11 -29.59 1.83
N VAL A 59 0.10 -28.76 1.55
CA VAL A 59 -0.78 -28.12 2.53
C VAL A 59 -2.24 -28.34 2.16
N ASN A 60 -3.06 -28.71 3.13
CA ASN A 60 -4.51 -28.71 2.96
C ASN A 60 -5.06 -27.31 3.27
N TRP A 61 -5.16 -26.47 2.27
CA TRP A 61 -5.61 -25.08 2.41
C TRP A 61 -7.01 -24.94 3.02
N LYS A 62 -7.85 -25.98 2.91
CA LYS A 62 -9.18 -25.96 3.51
C LYS A 62 -9.17 -25.87 5.04
N ASP A 63 -8.11 -26.34 5.67
CA ASP A 63 -7.97 -26.28 7.13
C ASP A 63 -7.36 -24.97 7.60
N LEU A 64 -6.83 -24.16 6.68
CA LEU A 64 -6.21 -22.87 7.00
C LEU A 64 -7.27 -21.84 7.43
N LYS A 65 -6.96 -21.11 8.49
CA LYS A 65 -7.80 -20.05 9.05
C LYS A 65 -7.05 -18.72 9.02
N CYS A 66 -7.59 -17.78 8.31
CA CYS A 66 -7.01 -16.45 8.11
C CYS A 66 -7.93 -15.35 8.64
N ALA A 67 -7.33 -14.31 9.19
CA ALA A 67 -8.01 -13.06 9.51
C ALA A 67 -7.33 -11.89 8.80
N VAL A 68 -8.12 -10.91 8.37
CA VAL A 68 -7.66 -9.71 7.66
C VAL A 68 -8.16 -8.49 8.42
N VAL A 69 -7.24 -7.59 8.79
CA VAL A 69 -7.56 -6.35 9.47
C VAL A 69 -6.88 -5.19 8.74
N VAL A 70 -7.66 -4.44 7.99
CA VAL A 70 -7.21 -3.22 7.31
C VAL A 70 -7.58 -1.98 8.13
N LYS A 71 -7.14 -0.78 7.71
CA LYS A 71 -7.35 0.46 8.48
C LYS A 71 -8.81 0.89 8.56
N THR A 72 -9.59 0.64 7.51
CA THR A 72 -11.04 0.91 7.43
C THR A 72 -11.60 0.27 6.16
N LEU A 73 -12.92 0.10 6.08
CA LEU A 73 -13.59 -0.25 4.82
C LEU A 73 -14.38 0.95 4.23
N ALA A 74 -14.26 2.12 4.84
CA ALA A 74 -14.86 3.36 4.33
C ALA A 74 -14.04 4.02 3.22
N ASN A 75 -12.78 3.58 3.01
CA ASN A 75 -11.88 4.07 1.97
C ASN A 75 -11.62 2.94 0.95
N GLU A 76 -11.82 3.25 -0.32
CA GLU A 76 -11.70 2.30 -1.44
C GLU A 76 -10.32 1.63 -1.51
N SER A 77 -9.25 2.34 -1.16
CA SER A 77 -7.89 1.77 -1.14
C SER A 77 -7.81 0.54 -0.25
N TRP A 78 -8.36 0.62 0.95
CA TRP A 78 -8.36 -0.49 1.92
C TRP A 78 -9.31 -1.60 1.53
N THR A 79 -10.44 -1.26 0.90
CA THR A 79 -11.36 -2.26 0.33
C THR A 79 -10.69 -3.06 -0.78
N ASN A 80 -9.90 -2.42 -1.64
CA ASN A 80 -9.15 -3.07 -2.72
C ASN A 80 -8.08 -4.02 -2.17
N ILE A 81 -7.31 -3.59 -1.19
CA ILE A 81 -6.29 -4.44 -0.54
C ILE A 81 -6.95 -5.66 0.13
N ALA A 82 -7.96 -5.41 0.95
CA ALA A 82 -8.70 -6.48 1.63
C ALA A 82 -9.36 -7.45 0.64
N GLY A 83 -9.94 -6.91 -0.44
CA GLY A 83 -10.53 -7.68 -1.53
C GLY A 83 -9.50 -8.59 -2.21
N GLY A 84 -8.31 -8.07 -2.49
CA GLY A 84 -7.23 -8.85 -3.07
C GLY A 84 -6.79 -10.00 -2.16
N ILE A 85 -6.60 -9.74 -0.88
CA ILE A 85 -6.25 -10.77 0.11
C ILE A 85 -7.35 -11.84 0.17
N LYS A 86 -8.60 -11.41 0.40
CA LYS A 86 -9.73 -12.33 0.57
C LYS A 86 -9.95 -13.20 -0.67
N THR A 87 -10.02 -12.59 -1.86
CA THR A 87 -10.26 -13.31 -3.11
C THR A 87 -9.18 -14.34 -3.37
N PHE A 88 -7.90 -14.00 -3.19
CA PHE A 88 -6.80 -14.94 -3.40
C PHE A 88 -6.88 -16.15 -2.45
N LEU A 89 -7.15 -15.91 -1.16
CA LEU A 89 -7.30 -16.98 -0.18
C LEU A 89 -8.48 -17.91 -0.53
N GLU A 90 -9.63 -17.34 -0.89
CA GLU A 90 -10.84 -18.11 -1.25
C GLU A 90 -10.66 -18.90 -2.55
N GLU A 91 -10.06 -18.32 -3.58
CA GLU A 91 -9.74 -18.99 -4.85
C GLU A 91 -8.81 -20.21 -4.66
N ASN A 92 -7.92 -20.14 -3.67
CA ASN A 92 -7.02 -21.24 -3.32
C ASN A 92 -7.61 -22.21 -2.30
N GLY A 93 -8.89 -22.07 -1.95
CA GLY A 93 -9.62 -23.03 -1.13
C GLY A 93 -9.38 -22.90 0.38
N VAL A 94 -8.91 -21.74 0.86
CA VAL A 94 -8.76 -21.48 2.30
C VAL A 94 -10.13 -21.56 3.00
N GLY A 95 -10.21 -22.32 4.08
CA GLY A 95 -11.48 -22.66 4.70
C GLY A 95 -12.13 -21.56 5.52
N THR A 96 -11.34 -20.67 6.10
CA THR A 96 -11.84 -19.54 6.90
C THR A 96 -11.08 -18.26 6.53
N VAL A 97 -11.82 -17.25 6.13
CA VAL A 97 -11.29 -15.91 5.85
C VAL A 97 -12.20 -14.88 6.50
N ASP A 98 -11.79 -14.33 7.63
CA ASP A 98 -12.54 -13.31 8.35
C ASP A 98 -11.93 -11.94 8.07
N LEU A 99 -12.76 -10.98 7.70
CA LEU A 99 -12.37 -9.59 7.43
C LEU A 99 -13.05 -8.67 8.43
N VAL A 100 -12.25 -7.89 9.15
CA VAL A 100 -12.71 -6.84 10.06
C VAL A 100 -11.91 -5.57 9.85
N ALA A 101 -12.47 -4.43 10.19
CA ALA A 101 -11.79 -3.14 10.13
C ALA A 101 -12.43 -2.15 11.10
N PRO A 102 -11.66 -1.16 11.59
CA PRO A 102 -12.22 -0.02 12.31
C PRO A 102 -13.13 0.83 11.41
N ASP A 103 -13.95 1.65 12.03
CA ASP A 103 -14.83 2.59 11.33
C ASP A 103 -14.06 3.73 10.65
N SER A 104 -12.86 4.06 11.16
CA SER A 104 -12.03 5.17 10.67
C SER A 104 -10.54 4.81 10.64
N GLU A 105 -9.81 5.39 9.67
CA GLU A 105 -8.35 5.29 9.56
C GLU A 105 -7.58 5.94 10.72
N SER A 106 -8.25 6.67 11.60
CA SER A 106 -7.64 7.31 12.77
C SER A 106 -7.97 6.62 14.10
N ASP A 107 -8.75 5.54 14.07
CA ASP A 107 -9.16 4.82 15.28
C ASP A 107 -8.25 3.63 15.59
N ALA A 108 -7.06 3.93 16.10
CA ALA A 108 -6.10 2.92 16.50
C ALA A 108 -6.58 2.05 17.67
N GLU A 109 -7.37 2.60 18.61
CA GLU A 109 -7.89 1.86 19.75
C GLU A 109 -8.92 0.81 19.32
N GLN A 110 -9.81 1.16 18.39
CA GLN A 110 -10.75 0.21 17.80
C GLN A 110 -9.99 -0.89 17.05
N GLN A 111 -8.96 -0.54 16.28
CA GLN A 111 -8.15 -1.52 15.56
C GLN A 111 -7.46 -2.50 16.51
N GLN A 112 -6.83 -2.01 17.58
CA GLN A 112 -6.21 -2.85 18.61
C GLN A 112 -7.23 -3.80 19.24
N SER A 113 -8.40 -3.30 19.62
CA SER A 113 -9.46 -4.11 20.21
C SER A 113 -9.97 -5.21 19.26
N LEU A 114 -10.08 -4.92 17.96
CA LEU A 114 -10.44 -5.90 16.94
C LEU A 114 -9.39 -7.00 16.81
N VAL A 115 -8.10 -6.63 16.79
CA VAL A 115 -7.01 -7.61 16.71
C VAL A 115 -6.96 -8.46 17.98
N ASP A 116 -7.06 -7.86 19.18
CA ASP A 116 -7.12 -8.59 20.45
C ASP A 116 -8.24 -9.65 20.45
N ALA A 117 -9.41 -9.31 19.92
CA ALA A 117 -10.54 -10.24 19.78
C ALA A 117 -10.28 -11.38 18.78
N LEU A 118 -9.39 -11.19 17.81
CA LEU A 118 -8.98 -12.22 16.87
C LEU A 118 -7.92 -13.15 17.47
N LEU A 119 -6.99 -12.62 18.28
CA LEU A 119 -5.87 -13.39 18.86
C LEU A 119 -6.32 -14.49 19.81
N ILE A 120 -7.50 -14.36 20.41
CA ILE A 120 -8.08 -15.43 21.25
C ILE A 120 -8.76 -16.55 20.44
N LYS A 121 -8.82 -16.41 19.12
CA LYS A 121 -9.31 -17.43 18.19
C LYS A 121 -8.14 -18.17 17.56
N ASP A 122 -8.44 -19.30 16.94
CA ASP A 122 -7.45 -20.27 16.43
C ASP A 122 -7.11 -19.93 14.96
N TYR A 123 -6.54 -18.75 14.70
CA TYR A 123 -6.07 -18.39 13.36
C TYR A 123 -4.64 -18.87 13.12
N ASP A 124 -4.31 -19.17 11.88
CA ASP A 124 -2.98 -19.55 11.43
C ASP A 124 -2.20 -18.35 10.88
N ILE A 125 -2.91 -17.44 10.20
CA ILE A 125 -2.33 -16.24 9.59
C ILE A 125 -3.24 -15.05 9.91
N ILE A 126 -2.63 -13.93 10.31
CA ILE A 126 -3.29 -12.62 10.39
C ILE A 126 -2.60 -11.64 9.45
N PHE A 127 -3.39 -11.03 8.55
CA PHE A 127 -2.97 -9.95 7.67
C PHE A 127 -3.34 -8.63 8.32
N LEU A 128 -2.36 -7.76 8.55
CA LEU A 128 -2.53 -6.51 9.28
C LEU A 128 -2.07 -5.32 8.44
N SER A 129 -2.89 -4.26 8.43
CA SER A 129 -2.52 -2.93 7.96
C SER A 129 -2.66 -1.97 9.14
N PRO A 130 -1.58 -1.73 9.92
CA PRO A 130 -1.68 -0.94 11.16
C PRO A 130 -1.97 0.53 10.89
N GLN A 131 -2.67 1.20 11.81
CA GLN A 131 -2.98 2.63 11.71
C GLN A 131 -1.71 3.50 11.67
N ALA A 132 -0.70 3.12 12.44
CA ALA A 132 0.64 3.70 12.42
C ALA A 132 1.68 2.64 12.81
N ASP A 133 2.97 2.92 12.64
CA ASP A 133 4.07 1.96 12.70
C ASP A 133 4.11 1.10 13.98
N THR A 134 3.75 1.65 15.12
CA THR A 134 3.87 0.97 16.42
C THR A 134 2.52 0.58 17.04
N THR A 135 1.41 0.89 16.39
CA THR A 135 0.07 0.73 16.99
C THR A 135 -0.31 -0.72 17.26
N LEU A 136 0.25 -1.67 16.53
CA LEU A 136 -0.02 -3.11 16.67
C LEU A 136 1.19 -3.93 17.11
N ASP A 137 2.24 -3.32 17.64
CA ASP A 137 3.45 -4.05 18.06
C ASP A 137 3.16 -5.08 19.15
N ALA A 138 2.36 -4.71 20.15
CA ALA A 138 1.96 -5.63 21.22
C ALA A 138 1.15 -6.81 20.68
N GLN A 139 0.22 -6.55 19.77
CA GLN A 139 -0.60 -7.58 19.13
C GLN A 139 0.22 -8.50 18.23
N CYS A 140 1.21 -7.94 17.51
CA CYS A 140 2.13 -8.74 16.69
C CYS A 140 2.93 -9.72 17.55
N LYS A 141 3.46 -9.26 18.67
CA LYS A 141 4.18 -10.09 19.62
C LYS A 141 3.29 -11.21 20.19
N GLU A 142 2.07 -10.86 20.59
CA GLU A 142 1.11 -11.84 21.13
C GLU A 142 0.72 -12.87 20.06
N ALA A 143 0.55 -12.45 18.80
CA ALA A 143 0.31 -13.35 17.67
C ALA A 143 1.44 -14.36 17.50
N HIS A 144 2.70 -13.92 17.54
CA HIS A 144 3.87 -14.79 17.45
C HIS A 144 3.97 -15.75 18.64
N GLU A 145 3.67 -15.31 19.85
CA GLU A 145 3.61 -16.18 21.04
C GLU A 145 2.54 -17.27 20.90
N ALA A 146 1.46 -16.97 20.20
CA ALA A 146 0.41 -17.93 19.85
C ALA A 146 0.75 -18.82 18.64
N GLY A 147 1.86 -18.56 17.94
CA GLY A 147 2.28 -19.29 16.74
C GLY A 147 1.55 -18.86 15.47
N ILE A 148 0.97 -17.67 15.46
CA ILE A 148 0.28 -17.09 14.32
C ILE A 148 1.28 -16.34 13.43
N ILE A 149 1.20 -16.54 12.12
CA ILE A 149 1.98 -15.80 11.14
C ILE A 149 1.36 -14.40 10.96
N VAL A 150 2.19 -13.39 10.99
CA VAL A 150 1.77 -11.98 10.80
C VAL A 150 2.29 -11.46 9.48
N VAL A 151 1.37 -11.13 8.57
CA VAL A 151 1.66 -10.48 7.30
C VAL A 151 1.28 -9.02 7.40
N ASN A 152 2.24 -8.12 7.26
CA ASN A 152 2.00 -6.70 7.18
C ASN A 152 1.64 -6.33 5.72
N ALA A 153 0.42 -5.91 5.48
CA ALA A 153 -0.08 -5.58 4.16
C ALA A 153 -0.22 -4.06 4.00
N PHE A 154 0.67 -3.49 3.20
CA PHE A 154 0.72 -2.07 2.84
C PHE A 154 0.92 -1.07 3.98
N ASP A 155 1.30 0.14 3.58
CA ASP A 155 1.41 1.39 4.32
C ASP A 155 2.35 1.30 5.52
N SER A 156 1.87 1.55 6.72
CA SER A 156 2.69 1.55 7.93
C SER A 156 3.38 0.21 8.16
N THR A 157 4.62 0.25 8.57
CA THR A 157 5.45 -0.94 8.75
C THR A 157 5.44 -1.44 10.18
N MET A 158 5.35 -2.76 10.31
CA MET A 158 5.49 -3.46 11.57
C MET A 158 6.85 -4.13 11.61
N GLN A 159 7.72 -3.69 12.52
CA GLN A 159 9.10 -4.18 12.60
C GLN A 159 9.20 -5.71 12.80
N GLU A 160 8.28 -6.27 13.56
CA GLU A 160 8.29 -7.68 13.94
C GLU A 160 7.40 -8.57 13.04
N ALA A 161 6.73 -8.04 12.03
CA ALA A 161 5.95 -8.85 11.10
C ALA A 161 6.85 -9.85 10.35
N ASP A 162 6.31 -11.01 9.99
CA ASP A 162 7.05 -12.04 9.28
C ASP A 162 7.41 -11.61 7.84
N VAL A 163 6.54 -10.82 7.22
CA VAL A 163 6.75 -10.24 5.90
C VAL A 163 5.96 -8.93 5.76
N TYR A 164 6.53 -7.99 5.02
CA TYR A 164 5.84 -6.81 4.50
C TYR A 164 5.57 -7.00 3.00
N ALA A 165 4.32 -6.79 2.60
CA ALA A 165 3.94 -6.72 1.19
C ALA A 165 3.29 -5.37 0.92
N GLY A 166 3.92 -4.53 0.11
CA GLY A 166 3.42 -3.18 -0.15
C GLY A 166 4.36 -2.36 -1.03
N ASN A 167 4.06 -1.08 -1.15
CA ASN A 167 4.84 -0.13 -1.92
C ASN A 167 5.91 0.53 -1.06
N ILE A 168 6.93 1.07 -1.72
CA ILE A 168 7.88 1.99 -1.11
C ILE A 168 7.27 3.38 -1.19
N SER A 169 6.80 3.91 -0.06
CA SER A 169 6.08 5.20 0.00
C SER A 169 6.91 6.39 -0.42
N LEU A 170 8.21 6.37 -0.14
CA LEU A 170 9.15 7.39 -0.60
C LEU A 170 9.17 7.47 -2.14
N ASP A 171 9.19 6.32 -2.82
CA ASP A 171 9.17 6.25 -4.28
C ASP A 171 7.84 6.72 -4.87
N THR A 172 6.71 6.55 -4.17
CA THR A 172 5.42 7.09 -4.58
C THR A 172 5.50 8.61 -4.78
N GLY A 173 6.03 9.31 -3.78
CA GLY A 173 6.24 10.76 -3.86
C GLY A 173 7.24 11.17 -4.94
N ARG A 174 8.33 10.43 -5.08
CA ARG A 174 9.35 10.67 -6.11
C ARG A 174 8.78 10.52 -7.52
N LEU A 175 7.95 9.50 -7.77
CA LEU A 175 7.29 9.30 -9.07
C LEU A 175 6.34 10.45 -9.41
N ALA A 176 5.53 10.91 -8.45
CA ALA A 176 4.64 12.05 -8.63
C ALA A 176 5.43 13.32 -8.96
N ALA A 177 6.48 13.61 -8.19
CA ALA A 177 7.34 14.76 -8.41
C ALA A 177 8.03 14.70 -9.77
N LYS A 178 8.55 13.54 -10.17
CA LYS A 178 9.19 13.37 -11.48
C LYS A 178 8.22 13.72 -12.61
N TYR A 179 7.01 13.17 -12.58
CA TYR A 179 6.00 13.48 -13.59
C TYR A 179 5.66 14.98 -13.62
N ILE A 180 5.40 15.57 -12.46
CA ILE A 180 5.05 17.00 -12.34
C ILE A 180 6.21 17.87 -12.83
N CYS A 181 7.42 17.66 -12.34
CA CYS A 181 8.56 18.53 -12.65
C CYS A 181 9.03 18.39 -14.10
N GLU A 182 9.13 17.17 -14.62
CA GLU A 182 9.66 16.95 -15.97
C GLU A 182 8.57 17.06 -17.04
N THR A 183 7.47 16.32 -16.88
CA THR A 183 6.48 16.16 -17.94
C THR A 183 5.51 17.34 -17.98
N TRP A 184 4.99 17.76 -16.83
CA TRP A 184 4.01 18.84 -16.78
C TRP A 184 4.64 20.23 -16.80
N CYS A 185 5.59 20.47 -15.90
CA CYS A 185 6.21 21.79 -15.71
C CYS A 185 7.39 22.06 -16.66
N GLY A 186 8.00 21.03 -17.26
CA GLY A 186 9.18 21.22 -18.11
C GLY A 186 10.40 21.77 -17.35
N GLY A 187 10.49 21.50 -16.06
CA GLY A 187 11.60 21.86 -15.18
C GLY A 187 11.45 23.19 -14.45
N GLU A 188 10.34 23.94 -14.63
CA GLU A 188 10.13 25.23 -13.97
C GLU A 188 8.67 25.49 -13.59
N GLY A 189 8.43 26.11 -12.45
CA GLY A 189 7.10 26.52 -12.00
C GLY A 189 6.87 26.34 -10.51
N LYS A 190 5.72 26.85 -10.07
CA LYS A 190 5.26 26.72 -8.68
C LYS A 190 4.39 25.48 -8.53
N VAL A 191 4.71 24.67 -7.53
CA VAL A 191 4.00 23.44 -7.24
C VAL A 191 3.65 23.36 -5.75
N ALA A 192 2.70 22.50 -5.39
CA ALA A 192 2.27 22.31 -4.03
C ALA A 192 2.07 20.83 -3.71
N VAL A 193 2.01 20.50 -2.41
CA VAL A 193 1.66 19.17 -1.91
C VAL A 193 0.55 19.26 -0.88
N VAL A 194 -0.37 18.29 -0.93
CA VAL A 194 -1.42 18.05 0.07
C VAL A 194 -1.09 16.75 0.78
N GLU A 195 -0.64 16.88 2.02
CA GLU A 195 -0.29 15.77 2.89
C GLU A 195 -1.52 15.00 3.37
N GLY A 196 -1.32 13.76 3.75
CA GLY A 196 -2.36 12.96 4.41
C GLY A 196 -2.55 13.33 5.89
N LEU A 197 -2.88 12.31 6.69
CA LEU A 197 -3.02 12.47 8.12
C LEU A 197 -1.64 12.70 8.77
N ALA A 198 -1.56 13.70 9.64
CA ALA A 198 -0.33 14.00 10.36
C ALA A 198 0.14 12.78 11.19
N GLY A 199 1.41 12.43 11.06
CA GLY A 199 2.01 11.27 11.74
C GLY A 199 1.79 9.92 11.06
N ALA A 200 0.98 9.85 10.00
CA ALA A 200 0.82 8.62 9.24
C ALA A 200 2.07 8.33 8.38
N TYR A 201 2.52 7.08 8.38
CA TYR A 201 3.72 6.63 7.68
C TYR A 201 3.74 7.04 6.20
N SER A 202 2.69 6.70 5.46
CA SER A 202 2.60 7.04 4.03
C SER A 202 2.53 8.55 3.78
N SER A 203 1.87 9.31 4.65
CA SER A 203 1.84 10.78 4.55
C SER A 203 3.26 11.36 4.64
N ILE A 204 4.01 10.96 5.66
CA ILE A 204 5.38 11.43 5.90
C ILE A 204 6.29 11.05 4.73
N ASN A 205 6.30 9.79 4.33
CA ASN A 205 7.24 9.30 3.31
C ASN A 205 6.87 9.75 1.89
N ARG A 206 5.59 9.76 1.52
CA ARG A 206 5.15 10.28 0.21
C ARG A 206 5.49 11.76 0.07
N THR A 207 5.25 12.57 1.11
CA THR A 207 5.62 13.98 1.12
C THR A 207 7.13 14.16 1.05
N ALA A 208 7.90 13.42 1.84
CA ALA A 208 9.37 13.50 1.82
C ALA A 208 9.93 13.16 0.43
N GLY A 209 9.46 12.08 -0.19
CA GLY A 209 9.89 11.69 -1.54
C GLY A 209 9.54 12.74 -2.60
N TYR A 210 8.36 13.37 -2.49
CA TYR A 210 7.96 14.45 -3.37
C TYR A 210 8.88 15.68 -3.23
N LEU A 211 9.11 16.15 -2.00
CA LEU A 211 9.94 17.31 -1.73
C LEU A 211 11.41 17.08 -2.12
N GLU A 212 11.96 15.91 -1.78
CA GLU A 212 13.31 15.50 -2.17
C GLU A 212 13.50 15.57 -3.69
N LYS A 213 12.56 14.99 -4.42
CA LYS A 213 12.64 14.95 -5.89
C LYS A 213 12.42 16.32 -6.52
N CYS A 214 11.50 17.13 -6.01
CA CYS A 214 11.33 18.51 -6.48
C CYS A 214 12.60 19.36 -6.32
N ALA A 215 13.35 19.15 -5.24
CA ALA A 215 14.59 19.88 -4.96
C ALA A 215 15.72 19.62 -5.97
N GLU A 216 15.63 18.57 -6.78
CA GLU A 216 16.59 18.31 -7.88
C GLU A 216 16.44 19.27 -9.06
N TYR A 217 15.32 20.02 -9.16
CA TYR A 217 15.02 20.92 -10.27
C TYR A 217 15.10 22.37 -9.81
N GLU A 218 16.14 23.09 -10.23
CA GLU A 218 16.39 24.49 -9.83
C GLU A 218 15.25 25.46 -10.17
N GLY A 219 14.47 25.15 -11.20
CA GLY A 219 13.33 25.99 -11.66
C GLY A 219 12.01 25.68 -10.97
N ILE A 220 11.95 24.63 -10.14
CA ILE A 220 10.73 24.24 -9.40
C ILE A 220 10.73 24.87 -8.02
N GLU A 221 9.64 25.52 -7.66
CA GLU A 221 9.39 26.10 -6.35
C GLU A 221 8.19 25.42 -5.68
N VAL A 222 8.41 24.72 -4.57
CA VAL A 222 7.33 24.21 -3.72
C VAL A 222 6.82 25.36 -2.86
N VAL A 223 5.66 25.91 -3.21
CA VAL A 223 5.10 27.13 -2.59
C VAL A 223 4.14 26.83 -1.45
N ALA A 224 3.64 25.61 -1.34
CA ALA A 224 2.73 25.20 -0.28
C ALA A 224 2.87 23.70 0.03
N ASP A 225 2.79 23.43 1.32
CA ASP A 225 2.74 22.11 1.91
C ASP A 225 1.64 22.15 2.98
N VAL A 226 0.51 21.51 2.70
CA VAL A 226 -0.72 21.62 3.49
C VAL A 226 -1.30 20.27 3.83
N VAL A 227 -1.97 20.17 4.97
CA VAL A 227 -2.52 18.90 5.48
C VAL A 227 -3.97 18.72 5.04
N GLY A 228 -4.24 17.63 4.34
CA GLY A 228 -5.59 17.24 3.86
C GLY A 228 -6.25 16.14 4.69
N ASN A 229 -5.54 15.51 5.65
CA ASN A 229 -6.07 14.51 6.60
C ASN A 229 -6.72 13.26 5.96
N TRP A 230 -6.35 12.87 4.76
CA TRP A 230 -7.01 11.84 3.94
C TRP A 230 -8.48 12.16 3.61
N ASP A 231 -8.91 13.41 3.84
CA ASP A 231 -10.29 13.87 3.71
C ASP A 231 -10.49 14.73 2.46
N ARG A 232 -11.50 14.39 1.68
CA ARG A 232 -11.81 15.05 0.41
C ARG A 232 -12.14 16.53 0.58
N GLN A 233 -12.97 16.88 1.57
CA GLN A 233 -13.41 18.25 1.79
C GLN A 233 -12.28 19.12 2.35
N THR A 234 -11.54 18.59 3.31
CA THR A 234 -10.37 19.29 3.89
C THR A 234 -9.35 19.60 2.79
N ALA A 235 -9.05 18.63 1.92
CA ALA A 235 -8.13 18.84 0.80
C ALA A 235 -8.65 19.88 -0.20
N MET A 236 -9.94 19.88 -0.50
CA MET A 236 -10.59 20.90 -1.36
C MET A 236 -10.43 22.30 -0.79
N ASP A 237 -10.69 22.49 0.51
CA ASP A 237 -10.59 23.78 1.20
C ASP A 237 -9.14 24.29 1.22
N GLN A 238 -8.19 23.41 1.48
CA GLN A 238 -6.76 23.73 1.42
C GLN A 238 -6.33 24.13 0.01
N ALA A 239 -6.73 23.37 -1.00
CA ALA A 239 -6.39 23.67 -2.40
C ALA A 239 -6.99 24.99 -2.87
N THR A 240 -8.24 25.30 -2.48
CA THR A 240 -8.88 26.59 -2.77
C THR A 240 -8.04 27.74 -2.23
N THR A 241 -7.54 27.62 -1.00
CA THR A 241 -6.67 28.63 -0.38
C THR A 241 -5.35 28.78 -1.16
N VAL A 242 -4.70 27.66 -1.48
CA VAL A 242 -3.41 27.66 -2.21
C VAL A 242 -3.56 28.25 -3.61
N ILE A 243 -4.59 27.86 -4.36
CA ILE A 243 -4.86 28.37 -5.71
C ILE A 243 -5.09 29.88 -5.70
N ASN A 244 -5.84 30.40 -4.73
CA ASN A 244 -6.07 31.83 -4.57
C ASN A 244 -4.79 32.60 -4.20
N GLN A 245 -3.93 32.01 -3.39
CA GLN A 245 -2.68 32.62 -2.95
C GLN A 245 -1.62 32.65 -4.07
N TYR A 246 -1.61 31.63 -4.92
CA TYR A 246 -0.65 31.45 -6.01
C TYR A 246 -1.36 31.31 -7.36
N PRO A 247 -1.76 32.44 -8.02
CA PRO A 247 -2.48 32.40 -9.29
C PRO A 247 -1.72 31.73 -10.44
N ASP A 248 -0.41 31.65 -10.33
CA ASP A 248 0.53 31.03 -11.27
C ASP A 248 0.94 29.59 -10.90
N LEU A 249 0.21 28.98 -9.96
CA LEU A 249 0.43 27.58 -9.57
C LEU A 249 0.26 26.63 -10.78
N LYS A 250 1.18 25.69 -10.93
CA LYS A 250 1.23 24.74 -12.05
C LYS A 250 0.74 23.35 -11.71
N ALA A 251 0.96 22.91 -10.48
CA ALA A 251 0.61 21.54 -10.09
C ALA A 251 0.39 21.39 -8.59
N ILE A 252 -0.43 20.40 -8.23
CA ILE A 252 -0.65 19.95 -6.86
C ILE A 252 -0.50 18.43 -6.82
N TYR A 253 0.39 17.93 -5.97
CA TYR A 253 0.45 16.52 -5.60
C TYR A 253 -0.41 16.27 -4.37
N CYS A 254 -1.20 15.22 -4.36
CA CYS A 254 -1.99 14.76 -3.22
C CYS A 254 -1.51 13.39 -2.78
N CYS A 255 -1.24 13.21 -1.51
CA CYS A 255 -0.74 11.95 -0.98
C CYS A 255 -1.72 10.78 -1.13
N ASN A 256 -3.01 11.01 -1.43
CA ASN A 256 -3.93 9.97 -1.89
C ASN A 256 -4.98 10.49 -2.88
N ASP A 257 -5.70 9.57 -3.51
CA ASP A 257 -6.72 9.88 -4.52
C ASP A 257 -7.97 10.51 -3.92
N THR A 258 -8.37 10.13 -2.71
CA THR A 258 -9.51 10.74 -2.03
C THR A 258 -9.34 12.26 -1.90
N MET A 259 -8.16 12.70 -1.50
CA MET A 259 -7.81 14.13 -1.45
C MET A 259 -7.70 14.74 -2.85
N ALA A 260 -7.09 14.03 -3.80
CA ALA A 260 -6.94 14.51 -5.18
C ALA A 260 -8.30 14.79 -5.84
N LEU A 261 -9.31 13.95 -5.57
CA LEU A 261 -10.68 14.17 -6.03
C LEU A 261 -11.33 15.42 -5.41
N GLY A 262 -10.94 15.81 -4.20
CA GLY A 262 -11.33 17.09 -3.61
C GLY A 262 -10.61 18.27 -4.25
N VAL A 263 -9.29 18.12 -4.44
CA VAL A 263 -8.45 19.17 -5.04
C VAL A 263 -8.87 19.48 -6.47
N ILE A 264 -9.24 18.48 -7.28
CA ILE A 264 -9.69 18.72 -8.65
C ILE A 264 -11.01 19.51 -8.70
N GLU A 265 -11.90 19.36 -7.71
CA GLU A 265 -13.10 20.21 -7.63
C GLU A 265 -12.71 21.67 -7.36
N ALA A 266 -11.75 21.94 -6.48
CA ALA A 266 -11.24 23.29 -6.25
C ALA A 266 -10.62 23.88 -7.52
N VAL A 267 -9.89 23.10 -8.30
CA VAL A 267 -9.33 23.52 -9.59
C VAL A 267 -10.42 23.85 -10.60
N LYS A 268 -11.49 23.03 -10.66
CA LYS A 268 -12.66 23.27 -11.53
C LYS A 268 -13.41 24.55 -11.14
N GLU A 269 -13.65 24.75 -9.85
CA GLU A 269 -14.31 25.97 -9.33
C GLU A 269 -13.50 27.23 -9.60
N ALA A 270 -12.18 27.14 -9.58
CA ALA A 270 -11.28 28.24 -9.96
C ALA A 270 -11.21 28.49 -11.49
N GLY A 271 -11.86 27.66 -12.30
CA GLY A 271 -11.80 27.74 -13.77
C GLY A 271 -10.44 27.38 -14.35
N LYS A 272 -9.64 26.60 -13.65
CA LYS A 272 -8.23 26.27 -14.01
C LYS A 272 -8.05 24.80 -14.43
N LEU A 273 -9.12 24.12 -14.80
CA LEU A 273 -9.03 22.76 -15.34
C LEU A 273 -8.17 22.74 -16.61
N GLY A 274 -7.19 21.84 -16.65
CA GLY A 274 -6.19 21.77 -17.72
C GLY A 274 -5.03 22.76 -17.61
N GLU A 275 -5.07 23.72 -16.67
CA GLU A 275 -3.96 24.62 -16.36
C GLU A 275 -3.14 24.15 -15.15
N ILE A 276 -3.81 23.58 -14.16
CA ILE A 276 -3.20 23.02 -12.95
C ILE A 276 -3.26 21.50 -13.03
N CYS A 277 -2.09 20.87 -13.01
CA CYS A 277 -1.94 19.41 -12.86
C CYS A 277 -2.35 18.99 -11.46
N VAL A 278 -3.14 17.93 -11.35
CA VAL A 278 -3.40 17.26 -10.08
C VAL A 278 -3.05 15.79 -10.20
N ILE A 279 -2.10 15.34 -9.39
CA ILE A 279 -1.67 13.95 -9.29
C ILE A 279 -2.03 13.41 -7.92
N GLY A 280 -2.75 12.28 -7.89
CA GLY A 280 -3.05 11.54 -6.68
C GLY A 280 -2.09 10.38 -6.44
N SER A 281 -2.45 9.53 -5.51
CA SER A 281 -1.81 8.23 -5.24
C SER A 281 -2.89 7.26 -4.80
N ASP A 282 -2.74 6.01 -5.10
CA ASP A 282 -3.45 4.79 -4.78
C ASP A 282 -3.94 4.04 -6.03
N GLY A 283 -4.50 4.73 -7.04
CA GLY A 283 -5.06 4.10 -8.22
C GLY A 283 -6.46 3.52 -7.98
N VAL A 284 -7.33 4.25 -7.24
CA VAL A 284 -8.72 3.81 -7.00
C VAL A 284 -9.60 4.05 -8.23
N GLU A 285 -10.69 3.29 -8.38
CA GLU A 285 -11.58 3.39 -9.54
C GLU A 285 -12.16 4.80 -9.72
N ALA A 286 -12.52 5.48 -8.64
CA ALA A 286 -13.01 6.86 -8.70
C ALA A 286 -11.98 7.83 -9.30
N ALA A 287 -10.68 7.60 -9.06
CA ALA A 287 -9.61 8.37 -9.70
C ALA A 287 -9.48 8.03 -11.18
N MET A 288 -9.58 6.75 -11.56
CA MET A 288 -9.57 6.31 -12.95
C MET A 288 -10.73 6.94 -13.74
N ASP A 289 -11.94 6.96 -13.16
CA ASP A 289 -13.10 7.60 -13.77
C ASP A 289 -12.85 9.11 -14.02
N SER A 290 -12.29 9.80 -13.03
CA SER A 290 -11.94 11.23 -13.14
C SER A 290 -10.85 11.49 -14.20
N ILE A 291 -9.83 10.62 -14.29
CA ILE A 291 -8.79 10.70 -15.32
C ILE A 291 -9.40 10.48 -16.71
N ASN A 292 -10.24 9.47 -16.87
CA ASN A 292 -10.92 9.17 -18.14
C ASN A 292 -11.87 10.31 -18.56
N ALA A 293 -12.52 10.97 -17.60
CA ALA A 293 -13.34 12.15 -17.84
C ALA A 293 -12.52 13.41 -18.23
N GLY A 294 -11.18 13.37 -18.10
CA GLY A 294 -10.29 14.48 -18.42
C GLY A 294 -10.25 15.54 -17.31
N GLU A 295 -10.59 15.16 -16.08
CA GLU A 295 -10.55 16.03 -14.90
C GLU A 295 -9.23 15.86 -14.13
N LEU A 296 -9.08 14.79 -13.34
CA LEU A 296 -7.81 14.48 -12.69
C LEU A 296 -6.73 14.19 -13.74
N THR A 297 -5.53 14.74 -13.57
CA THR A 297 -4.44 14.56 -14.53
C THR A 297 -3.88 13.14 -14.47
N GLY A 298 -3.72 12.60 -13.27
CA GLY A 298 -3.22 11.25 -13.07
C GLY A 298 -3.16 10.84 -11.61
N THR A 299 -2.68 9.63 -11.40
CA THR A 299 -2.40 9.06 -10.08
C THR A 299 -1.18 8.17 -10.14
N ILE A 300 -0.55 7.94 -8.99
CA ILE A 300 0.41 6.85 -8.83
C ILE A 300 -0.40 5.61 -8.43
N ASP A 301 -0.58 4.72 -9.38
CA ASP A 301 -1.27 3.44 -9.14
C ASP A 301 -0.36 2.52 -8.33
N LEU A 302 -0.82 2.12 -7.16
CA LEU A 302 -0.11 1.27 -6.21
C LEU A 302 -0.39 -0.22 -6.42
N ASN A 303 -1.20 -0.58 -7.40
CA ASN A 303 -1.64 -1.96 -7.66
C ASN A 303 -2.23 -2.63 -6.40
N LEU A 304 -3.12 -1.94 -5.71
CA LEU A 304 -3.61 -2.32 -4.38
C LEU A 304 -4.25 -3.71 -4.35
N TYR A 305 -5.10 -4.02 -5.33
CA TYR A 305 -5.75 -5.33 -5.43
C TYR A 305 -4.73 -6.45 -5.68
N ALA A 306 -3.86 -6.28 -6.67
CA ALA A 306 -2.80 -7.24 -6.97
C ALA A 306 -1.84 -7.41 -5.78
N GLY A 307 -1.52 -6.31 -5.11
CA GLY A 307 -0.69 -6.33 -3.90
C GLY A 307 -1.35 -7.07 -2.74
N GLY A 308 -2.65 -6.93 -2.55
CA GLY A 308 -3.41 -7.73 -1.59
C GLY A 308 -3.32 -9.24 -1.89
N ARG A 309 -3.43 -9.62 -3.16
CA ARG A 309 -3.23 -11.01 -3.61
C ARG A 309 -1.82 -11.51 -3.29
N MET A 310 -0.79 -10.70 -3.52
CA MET A 310 0.60 -11.04 -3.20
C MET A 310 0.84 -11.17 -1.70
N ALA A 311 0.22 -10.32 -0.89
CA ALA A 311 0.25 -10.45 0.57
C ALA A 311 -0.34 -11.78 1.04
N ALA A 312 -1.49 -12.16 0.47
CA ALA A 312 -2.14 -13.45 0.74
C ALA A 312 -1.24 -14.63 0.36
N GLU A 313 -0.64 -14.60 -0.84
CA GLU A 313 0.28 -15.62 -1.31
C GLU A 313 1.50 -15.74 -0.38
N ALA A 314 2.07 -14.61 0.06
CA ALA A 314 3.19 -14.60 1.00
C ALA A 314 2.84 -15.31 2.31
N GLY A 315 1.70 -15.01 2.90
CA GLY A 315 1.22 -15.69 4.11
C GLY A 315 1.06 -17.20 3.93
N MET A 316 0.46 -17.63 2.82
CA MET A 316 0.29 -19.05 2.51
C MET A 316 1.63 -19.77 2.34
N ARG A 317 2.61 -19.15 1.67
CA ARG A 317 3.96 -19.69 1.49
C ARG A 317 4.72 -19.82 2.81
N LEU A 318 4.64 -18.81 3.66
CA LEU A 318 5.22 -18.86 5.02
C LEU A 318 4.58 -19.98 5.85
N PHE A 319 3.26 -20.14 5.77
CA PHE A 319 2.57 -21.24 6.46
C PHE A 319 3.01 -22.60 5.96
N ALA A 320 3.27 -22.75 4.66
CA ALA A 320 3.83 -23.96 4.06
C ALA A 320 5.30 -24.22 4.43
N GLY A 321 5.95 -23.30 5.15
CA GLY A 321 7.34 -23.41 5.59
C GLY A 321 8.36 -22.95 4.57
N GLN A 322 7.94 -22.24 3.52
CA GLN A 322 8.88 -21.59 2.60
C GLN A 322 9.50 -20.36 3.27
N GLU A 323 10.76 -20.11 2.96
CA GLU A 323 11.44 -18.88 3.38
C GLU A 323 11.21 -17.81 2.30
N LEU A 324 10.86 -16.60 2.72
CA LEU A 324 10.60 -15.47 1.84
C LEU A 324 11.47 -14.27 2.19
N PRO A 325 11.76 -13.40 1.22
CA PRO A 325 12.28 -12.07 1.51
C PRO A 325 11.35 -11.31 2.46
N ARG A 326 11.92 -10.48 3.32
CA ARG A 326 11.15 -9.69 4.28
C ARG A 326 10.21 -8.71 3.61
N VAL A 327 10.59 -8.21 2.43
CA VAL A 327 9.81 -7.27 1.65
C VAL A 327 9.42 -7.87 0.31
N ILE A 328 8.14 -7.82 0.02
CA ILE A 328 7.59 -8.03 -1.31
C ILE A 328 7.14 -6.66 -1.81
N GLN A 329 7.95 -6.09 -2.70
CA GLN A 329 7.67 -4.77 -3.26
C GLN A 329 6.61 -4.88 -4.36
N ILE A 330 5.51 -4.21 -4.15
CA ILE A 330 4.43 -4.11 -5.14
C ILE A 330 4.79 -3.00 -6.12
N PRO A 331 4.77 -3.27 -7.45
CA PRO A 331 5.08 -2.27 -8.46
C PRO A 331 4.15 -1.06 -8.39
N GLN A 332 4.70 0.11 -8.70
CA GLN A 332 3.98 1.37 -8.80
C GLN A 332 4.04 1.91 -10.22
N LEU A 333 2.97 2.52 -10.69
CA LEU A 333 2.86 3.01 -12.05
C LEU A 333 2.21 4.39 -12.08
N VAL A 334 2.80 5.32 -12.83
CA VAL A 334 2.15 6.60 -13.11
C VAL A 334 1.05 6.36 -14.15
N ILE A 335 -0.20 6.55 -13.76
CA ILE A 335 -1.35 6.47 -14.64
C ILE A 335 -1.83 7.88 -14.98
N THR A 336 -1.99 8.12 -16.27
CA THR A 336 -2.61 9.30 -16.85
C THR A 336 -3.64 8.87 -17.88
N LYS A 337 -4.28 9.81 -18.57
CA LYS A 337 -5.26 9.50 -19.62
C LYS A 337 -4.70 8.60 -20.73
N ASP A 338 -3.38 8.63 -20.94
CA ASP A 338 -2.74 7.91 -22.05
C ASP A 338 -2.57 6.41 -21.78
N ASN A 339 -2.61 5.99 -20.52
CA ASN A 339 -2.36 4.60 -20.13
C ASN A 339 -3.30 4.05 -19.05
N THR A 340 -4.53 4.56 -18.97
CA THR A 340 -5.53 4.03 -18.00
C THR A 340 -5.82 2.53 -18.20
N ASN A 341 -5.56 1.99 -19.39
CA ASN A 341 -5.70 0.56 -19.68
C ASN A 341 -4.64 -0.32 -19.00
N GLU A 342 -3.61 0.25 -18.43
CA GLU A 342 -2.59 -0.47 -17.64
C GLU A 342 -3.03 -0.70 -16.18
N HIS A 343 -4.06 0.03 -15.74
CA HIS A 343 -4.65 -0.17 -14.41
C HIS A 343 -5.38 -1.50 -14.32
N VAL A 344 -5.12 -2.23 -13.24
CA VAL A 344 -5.82 -3.48 -12.91
C VAL A 344 -6.65 -3.26 -11.64
N GLY A 345 -7.89 -2.85 -11.83
CA GLY A 345 -8.81 -2.58 -10.74
C GLY A 345 -9.43 -3.82 -10.12
N TYR A 346 -10.07 -3.61 -8.98
CA TYR A 346 -10.92 -4.58 -8.30
C TYR A 346 -12.37 -4.10 -8.33
N THR A 347 -13.25 -4.92 -8.86
CA THR A 347 -14.70 -4.77 -8.68
C THR A 347 -15.18 -5.84 -7.72
N ALA A 348 -15.67 -5.42 -6.56
CA ALA A 348 -16.37 -6.34 -5.65
C ALA A 348 -17.61 -6.87 -6.38
N GLU A 349 -17.70 -8.19 -6.60
CA GLU A 349 -18.91 -8.86 -7.07
C GLU A 349 -19.98 -8.88 -5.98
#